data_dea9e457f211bd97a2a5559225c7572a
#
_entry.id   dea9e457f211bd97a2a5559225c7572a
#
_cell.length_a   1.000
_cell.length_b   1.000
_cell.length_c   1.000
_cell.angle_alpha   90.00
_cell.angle_beta   90.00
_cell.angle_gamma   90.00
#
_symmetry.space_group_name_H-M   'P 1'
#
loop_
_entity.id
_entity.type
_entity.pdbx_description
1 polymer ?
#
loop_
_entity_poly.entity_id
_entity_poly.type
_entity_poly.pdbx_seq_one_letter_code
_entity_poly.pdbx_strand_id
1 'polypeptide(L)'
;MRILSILALLPLAASALEINTATRAQLEQLPGLGVATTERILQARSERPFADWSDLAARVAGLRGKRAEQLDRQGLTVNGKALADRTQRK
;
A
#
# COMPACT_ATOMS: atom_id res chain seq x y z
N MET A 1 -36.24 15.65 2.70
CA MET A 1 -35.75 15.38 2.50
C MET A 1 -34.84 15.15 2.41
N ARG A 2 -34.58 15.01 2.38
CA ARG A 2 -33.81 14.65 2.28
C ARG A 2 -32.78 14.33 2.10
N ILE A 3 -32.28 14.14 2.16
CA ILE A 3 -31.34 13.90 2.04
C ILE A 3 -30.58 13.22 1.71
N LEU A 4 -30.46 13.04 1.59
CA LEU A 4 -29.81 12.39 1.25
C LEU A 4 -28.91 12.08 0.74
N SER A 5 -28.78 12.03 0.57
CA SER A 5 -28.00 11.73 -0.05
C SER A 5 -26.85 11.77 -0.08
N ILE A 6 -26.47 11.85 0.16
CA ILE A 6 -25.39 11.92 0.11
C ILE A 6 -24.51 11.18 0.12
N LEU A 7 -24.44 10.87 0.25
CA LEU A 7 -23.67 10.19 0.23
C LEU A 7 -22.95 9.69 -0.45
N ALA A 8 -23.00 9.49 -0.63
CA ALA A 8 -22.55 8.87 -1.37
C ALA A 8 -21.41 9.17 -1.83
N LEU A 9 -21.04 9.48 -1.73
CA LEU A 9 -20.06 9.77 -2.29
C LEU A 9 -18.92 9.33 -1.95
N LEU A 10 -18.69 8.94 -1.60
CA LEU A 10 -17.74 8.54 -1.41
C LEU A 10 -16.90 8.00 -1.92
N PRO A 11 -16.29 7.94 -2.03
CA PRO A 11 -15.32 7.73 -2.47
C PRO A 11 -14.73 6.78 -2.65
N LEU A 12 -14.73 6.42 -2.68
CA LEU A 12 -14.37 5.56 -2.99
C LEU A 12 -13.19 5.38 -3.28
N ALA A 13 -13.00 5.82 -3.61
CA ALA A 13 -11.95 5.70 -4.16
C ALA A 13 -10.95 5.51 -3.36
N ALA A 14 -10.95 5.87 -2.69
CA ALA A 14 -10.03 5.84 -2.02
C ALA A 14 -9.40 4.76 -1.95
N SER A 15 -9.08 4.22 -2.39
CA SER A 15 -8.52 3.16 -2.28
C SER A 15 -7.22 3.20 -1.73
N ALA A 16 -6.75 4.09 -1.07
CA ALA A 16 -5.46 4.06 -0.46
C ALA A 16 -5.43 2.96 0.58
N LEU A 17 -4.43 2.11 0.49
CA LEU A 17 -4.27 1.02 1.43
C LEU A 17 -2.90 1.17 2.04
N GLU A 18 -2.84 1.38 3.35
CA GLU A 18 -1.57 1.63 4.01
C GLU A 18 -0.92 0.33 4.42
N ILE A 19 0.30 0.08 3.95
CA ILE A 19 0.96 -1.19 4.21
C ILE A 19 1.18 -1.46 5.69
N ASN A 20 1.35 -0.43 6.47
CA ASN A 20 1.63 -0.63 7.90
C ASN A 20 0.42 -1.06 8.69
N THR A 21 -0.78 -0.89 8.14
CA THR A 21 -1.99 -1.24 8.87
C THR A 21 -2.93 -2.15 8.11
N ALA A 22 -2.64 -2.45 6.86
CA ALA A 22 -3.52 -3.30 6.07
C ALA A 22 -3.63 -4.68 6.68
N THR A 23 -4.79 -5.30 6.55
CA THR A 23 -4.96 -6.66 7.04
C THR A 23 -4.31 -7.64 6.06
N ARG A 24 -4.09 -8.85 6.51
CA ARG A 24 -3.56 -9.88 5.64
C ARG A 24 -4.43 -10.03 4.40
N ALA A 25 -5.74 -10.10 4.60
CA ALA A 25 -6.64 -10.27 3.47
C ALA A 25 -6.55 -9.11 2.49
N GLN A 26 -6.44 -7.91 2.99
CA GLN A 26 -6.32 -6.76 2.11
C GLN A 26 -5.03 -6.81 1.31
N LEU A 27 -3.93 -7.21 1.93
CA LEU A 27 -2.68 -7.30 1.21
C LEU A 27 -2.73 -8.41 0.17
N GLU A 28 -3.33 -9.53 0.52
CA GLU A 28 -3.38 -10.65 -0.41
C GLU A 28 -4.27 -10.37 -1.61
N GLN A 29 -5.16 -9.40 -1.50
CA GLN A 29 -5.98 -9.05 -2.63
C GLN A 29 -5.27 -8.17 -3.63
N LEU A 30 -4.12 -7.63 -3.30
CA LEU A 30 -3.40 -6.80 -4.25
C LEU A 30 -2.70 -7.69 -5.26
N PRO A 31 -3.01 -7.52 -6.54
CA PRO A 31 -2.32 -8.32 -7.55
C PRO A 31 -0.82 -8.15 -7.42
N GLY A 32 -0.12 -9.24 -7.49
CA GLY A 32 1.33 -9.20 -7.39
C GLY A 32 1.89 -9.41 -6.02
N LEU A 33 1.06 -9.43 -4.98
CA LEU A 33 1.61 -9.64 -3.68
C LEU A 33 1.68 -11.10 -3.27
N GLY A 34 0.69 -11.84 -3.44
CA GLY A 34 0.74 -13.25 -3.09
C GLY A 34 0.90 -13.53 -1.60
N VAL A 35 0.73 -14.78 -1.25
CA VAL A 35 0.74 -15.19 0.15
C VAL A 35 2.11 -15.07 0.78
N ALA A 36 3.14 -15.52 0.09
CA ALA A 36 4.48 -15.50 0.68
C ALA A 36 4.98 -14.08 0.92
N THR A 37 4.75 -13.20 -0.05
CA THR A 37 5.19 -11.83 0.11
C THR A 37 4.40 -11.13 1.22
N THR A 38 3.11 -11.41 1.29
CA THR A 38 2.30 -10.85 2.34
C THR A 38 2.82 -11.27 3.71
N GLU A 39 3.22 -12.53 3.82
CA GLU A 39 3.75 -13.01 5.08
C GLU A 39 5.02 -12.26 5.46
N ARG A 40 5.89 -12.02 4.49
CA ARG A 40 7.11 -11.27 4.77
C ARG A 40 6.83 -9.85 5.19
N ILE A 41 5.83 -9.23 4.58
CA ILE A 41 5.44 -7.89 4.96
C ILE A 41 4.95 -7.87 6.40
N LEU A 42 4.09 -8.82 6.75
CA LEU A 42 3.53 -8.84 8.10
C LEU A 42 4.61 -9.06 9.14
N GLN A 43 5.58 -9.93 8.84
CA GLN A 43 6.65 -10.13 9.76
C GLN A 43 7.54 -8.94 9.89
N ALA A 44 7.90 -8.31 8.79
CA ALA A 44 8.80 -7.17 8.84
C ALA A 44 8.16 -6.00 9.59
N ARG A 45 6.88 -5.75 9.32
CA ARG A 45 6.26 -4.59 9.97
C ARG A 45 6.06 -4.82 11.47
N SER A 46 6.01 -6.07 11.88
CA SER A 46 5.85 -6.33 13.30
C SER A 46 7.11 -5.97 14.08
N GLU A 47 8.25 -5.91 13.40
CA GLU A 47 9.47 -5.49 14.05
C GLU A 47 9.55 -3.98 14.13
N ARG A 48 9.10 -3.30 13.11
CA ARG A 48 8.93 -1.86 13.16
C ARG A 48 8.24 -1.45 11.86
N PRO A 49 7.44 -0.40 11.91
CA PRO A 49 6.71 0.03 10.71
C PRO A 49 7.67 0.38 9.59
N PHE A 50 7.18 0.30 8.36
CA PHE A 50 7.98 0.72 7.21
C PHE A 50 7.97 2.24 7.16
N ALA A 51 9.13 2.83 7.01
CA ALA A 51 9.24 4.28 7.00
C ALA A 51 8.87 4.90 5.67
N ASP A 52 9.23 4.23 4.59
CA ASP A 52 8.93 4.73 3.26
C ASP A 52 9.13 3.60 2.27
N TRP A 53 8.96 3.89 0.99
CA TRP A 53 9.07 2.87 -0.05
C TRP A 53 10.47 2.29 -0.13
N SER A 54 11.49 3.09 0.13
CA SER A 54 12.84 2.60 0.12
C SER A 54 13.06 1.58 1.22
N ASP A 55 12.53 1.88 2.39
CA ASP A 55 12.63 0.98 3.52
C ASP A 55 11.92 -0.33 3.23
N LEU A 56 10.73 -0.23 2.64
CA LEU A 56 10.00 -1.42 2.26
C LEU A 56 10.79 -2.27 1.28
N ALA A 57 11.36 -1.64 0.27
CA ALA A 57 12.13 -2.38 -0.74
C ALA A 57 13.36 -3.03 -0.13
N ALA A 58 13.97 -2.38 0.84
CA ALA A 58 15.15 -2.92 1.47
C ALA A 58 14.86 -4.11 2.37
N ARG A 59 13.67 -4.11 2.96
CA ARG A 59 13.34 -5.12 3.97
C ARG A 59 12.52 -6.29 3.44
N VAL A 60 11.84 -6.12 2.30
CA VAL A 60 11.03 -7.19 1.76
C VAL A 60 11.47 -7.45 0.33
N ALA A 61 12.03 -8.62 0.09
CA ALA A 61 12.52 -8.98 -1.22
C ALA A 61 11.40 -8.95 -2.23
N GLY A 62 11.70 -8.45 -3.42
CA GLY A 62 10.73 -8.46 -4.50
C GLY A 62 9.86 -7.23 -4.62
N LEU A 63 10.00 -6.29 -3.71
CA LEU A 63 9.12 -5.12 -3.74
C LEU A 63 9.84 -3.86 -4.16
N ARG A 64 10.58 -3.93 -5.27
CA ARG A 64 11.22 -2.74 -5.80
C ARG A 64 10.95 -2.66 -7.28
N GLY A 65 11.31 -1.58 -7.89
CA GLY A 65 11.19 -1.41 -9.31
C GLY A 65 9.75 -1.48 -9.78
N LYS A 66 9.53 -2.26 -10.81
CA LYS A 66 8.22 -2.34 -11.40
C LYS A 66 7.16 -2.87 -10.47
N ARG A 67 7.52 -3.76 -9.57
CA ARG A 67 6.55 -4.27 -8.63
C ARG A 67 6.08 -3.15 -7.71
N ALA A 68 7.01 -2.30 -7.26
CA ALA A 68 6.65 -1.17 -6.42
C ALA A 68 5.74 -0.21 -7.19
N GLU A 69 6.07 0.04 -8.44
CA GLU A 69 5.24 0.93 -9.24
C GLU A 69 3.84 0.39 -9.41
N GLN A 70 3.74 -0.92 -9.59
CA GLN A 70 2.45 -1.54 -9.77
C GLN A 70 1.62 -1.41 -8.49
N LEU A 71 2.23 -1.65 -7.35
CA LEU A 71 1.50 -1.53 -6.09
C LEU A 71 1.08 -0.09 -5.82
N ASP A 72 1.95 0.85 -6.17
CA ASP A 72 1.62 2.26 -6.03
C ASP A 72 0.39 2.60 -6.87
N ARG A 73 0.34 2.10 -8.11
CA ARG A 73 -0.80 2.39 -8.96
C ARG A 73 -2.08 1.77 -8.42
N GLN A 74 -1.97 0.74 -7.61
CA GLN A 74 -3.13 0.10 -7.04
C GLN A 74 -3.56 0.76 -5.74
N GLY A 75 -2.87 1.82 -5.34
CA GLY A 75 -3.29 2.58 -4.17
C GLY A 75 -2.55 2.26 -2.89
N LEU A 76 -1.50 1.44 -2.97
CA LEU A 76 -0.75 1.14 -1.75
C LEU A 76 0.07 2.35 -1.34
N THR A 77 0.10 2.64 -0.04
CA THR A 77 0.95 3.70 0.49
C THR A 77 1.86 3.10 1.55
N VAL A 78 2.96 3.77 1.79
CA VAL A 78 3.87 3.36 2.84
C VAL A 78 4.08 4.56 3.74
N ASN A 79 3.60 4.46 4.96
CA ASN A 79 3.66 5.56 5.92
C ASN A 79 3.00 6.79 5.34
N GLY A 80 1.88 6.56 4.66
CA GLY A 80 1.09 7.64 4.07
C GLY A 80 1.62 8.20 2.78
N LYS A 81 2.70 7.63 2.23
CA LYS A 81 3.33 8.20 1.06
C LYS A 81 3.12 7.36 -0.17
N ALA A 82 2.91 8.01 -1.29
CA ALA A 82 2.86 7.33 -2.57
C ALA A 82 4.25 7.22 -3.13
N LEU A 83 4.48 6.23 -3.97
CA LEU A 83 5.77 6.06 -4.59
C LEU A 83 6.11 7.21 -5.51
N ALA A 84 5.10 7.82 -6.07
CA ALA A 84 5.33 8.92 -6.99
C ALA A 84 6.14 10.04 -6.36
N ASP A 85 6.10 10.16 -5.05
CA ASP A 85 6.89 11.16 -4.40
C ASP A 85 8.35 11.00 -4.71
N ARG A 86 8.80 9.75 -4.93
CA ARG A 86 10.16 9.55 -5.23
C ARG A 86 10.50 9.98 -6.59
N THR A 87 9.64 9.81 -7.53
CA THR A 87 9.96 10.14 -8.89
C THR A 87 10.08 11.59 -9.10
N GLN A 88 9.57 12.36 -8.18
CA GLN A 88 9.71 13.74 -8.38
C GLN A 88 11.01 14.22 -7.95
N ARG A 89 11.79 13.46 -7.38
CA ARG A 89 13.03 13.90 -7.04
C ARG A 89 13.86 13.90 -8.08
N LYS A 90 14.10 13.77 -8.84
CA LYS A 90 14.86 13.72 -9.87
C LYS A 90 15.46 14.49 -10.17
#